data_100d8e21c4eaef9789bf92d8c6fec740
#
_entry.id   100d8e21c4eaef9789bf92d8c6fec740
#
_cell.length_a   1.000
_cell.length_b   1.000
_cell.length_c   1.000
_cell.angle_alpha   90.00
_cell.angle_beta   90.00
_cell.angle_gamma   90.00
#
_symmetry.space_group_name_H-M   'P 1'
#
loop_
_entity.id
_entity.type
_entity.pdbx_description
1 polymer ?
#
loop_
_entity_poly.entity_id
_entity_poly.type
_entity_poly.pdbx_seq_one_letter_code
_entity_poly.pdbx_strand_id
1 'polypeptide(L)'
;MTAPRIVSVRTVDHGVVEVPEPSWCAIAHRDDIHRADIHHQGVEQPATLHIPGVGDVTLLTAFLSQYPYSEHSDRAVWVAVEIDGEHYEFGPAGLGDLAATLTTHALYTLLPLRARLQSLQEDM
;
A
#
# COMPACT_ATOMS: atom_id res chain seq x y z
N MET A 1 -26.44 3.16 0.64
CA MET A 1 -25.22 3.46 1.43
C MET A 1 -25.30 2.76 2.77
N THR A 2 -24.33 1.92 3.09
CA THR A 2 -24.27 1.21 4.36
C THR A 2 -23.67 2.15 5.41
N ALA A 3 -24.27 2.23 6.59
CA ALA A 3 -23.69 2.97 7.70
C ALA A 3 -22.33 2.39 8.07
N PRO A 4 -21.32 3.19 8.44
CA PRO A 4 -20.03 2.66 8.87
C PRO A 4 -20.21 1.83 10.14
N ARG A 5 -19.47 0.74 10.23
CA ARG A 5 -19.41 -0.07 11.44
C ARG A 5 -18.64 0.70 12.51
N ILE A 6 -19.12 0.63 13.75
CA ILE A 6 -18.42 1.23 14.87
C ILE A 6 -17.72 0.13 15.65
N VAL A 7 -16.45 0.32 15.93
CA VAL A 7 -15.63 -0.59 16.73
C VAL A 7 -15.15 0.12 17.99
N SER A 8 -15.01 -0.63 19.08
CA SER A 8 -14.47 -0.10 20.34
C SER A 8 -13.00 -0.47 20.43
N VAL A 9 -12.15 0.53 20.71
CA VAL A 9 -10.71 0.35 20.89
C VAL A 9 -10.32 0.86 22.26
N ARG A 10 -9.65 0.03 23.05
CA ARG A 10 -9.10 0.46 24.35
C ARG A 10 -7.77 1.13 24.13
N THR A 11 -7.70 2.42 24.50
CA THR A 11 -6.48 3.20 24.35
C THR A 11 -5.80 3.40 25.70
N VAL A 12 -4.49 3.65 25.67
CA VAL A 12 -3.72 3.92 26.89
C VAL A 12 -3.91 5.36 27.40
N ASP A 13 -4.40 6.25 26.55
CA ASP A 13 -4.46 7.70 26.85
C ASP A 13 -5.87 8.28 26.84
N HIS A 14 -6.87 7.63 26.28
CA HIS A 14 -8.25 8.12 26.17
C HIS A 14 -9.30 7.08 26.60
N GLY A 15 -8.91 6.00 27.29
CA GLY A 15 -9.83 4.94 27.65
C GLY A 15 -10.38 4.21 26.42
N VAL A 16 -11.61 3.72 26.53
CA VAL A 16 -12.28 3.08 25.40
C VAL A 16 -12.86 4.15 24.49
N VAL A 17 -12.45 4.13 23.22
CA VAL A 17 -12.98 5.04 22.19
C VAL A 17 -13.78 4.25 21.16
N GLU A 18 -14.87 4.84 20.70
CA GLU A 18 -15.64 4.27 19.61
C GLU A 18 -15.15 4.86 18.30
N VAL A 19 -14.77 3.99 17.36
CA VAL A 19 -14.14 4.36 16.10
C VAL A 19 -15.07 3.97 14.96
N PRO A 20 -15.53 4.95 14.16
CA PRO A 20 -16.22 4.63 12.91
C PRO A 20 -15.25 3.92 11.97
N GLU A 21 -15.61 2.73 11.51
CA GLU A 21 -14.78 1.92 10.63
C GLU A 21 -15.18 2.16 9.19
N PRO A 22 -14.30 2.69 8.32
CA PRO A 22 -14.62 2.79 6.90
C PRO A 22 -14.76 1.40 6.29
N SER A 23 -15.61 1.27 5.28
CA SER A 23 -15.89 -0.02 4.64
C SER A 23 -14.65 -0.70 4.05
N TRP A 24 -13.64 0.10 3.70
CA TRP A 24 -12.40 -0.40 3.12
C TRP A 24 -11.36 -0.87 4.15
N CYS A 25 -11.58 -0.62 5.44
CA CYS A 25 -10.65 -1.08 6.47
C CYS A 25 -10.76 -2.59 6.66
N ALA A 26 -9.65 -3.30 6.56
CA ALA A 26 -9.60 -4.76 6.55
C ALA A 26 -8.83 -5.35 7.73
N ILE A 27 -8.30 -4.52 8.63
CA ILE A 27 -7.53 -4.99 9.78
C ILE A 27 -8.34 -4.91 11.07
N ALA A 28 -8.03 -5.80 12.02
CA ALA A 28 -8.51 -5.71 13.38
C ALA A 28 -7.66 -4.68 14.15
N HIS A 29 -8.31 -3.81 14.91
CA HIS A 29 -7.59 -2.84 15.73
C HIS A 29 -7.09 -3.48 17.00
N ARG A 30 -5.86 -3.13 17.39
CA ARG A 30 -5.26 -3.62 18.63
C ARG A 30 -5.71 -2.74 19.78
N ASP A 31 -5.89 -3.37 20.96
CA ASP A 31 -6.06 -2.64 22.20
C ASP A 31 -4.70 -2.18 22.77
N ASP A 32 -4.74 -1.34 23.78
CA ASP A 32 -3.56 -0.84 24.51
C ASP A 32 -2.59 -0.05 23.62
N ILE A 33 -3.15 0.76 22.73
CA ILE A 33 -2.40 1.70 21.89
C ILE A 33 -2.82 3.13 22.21
N HIS A 34 -2.02 4.11 21.78
CA HIS A 34 -2.42 5.51 21.84
C HIS A 34 -3.50 5.79 20.80
N ARG A 35 -4.46 6.67 21.15
CA ARG A 35 -5.54 7.05 20.25
C ARG A 35 -5.01 7.54 18.89
N ALA A 36 -3.94 8.33 18.91
CA ALA A 36 -3.32 8.87 17.70
C ALA A 36 -2.76 7.80 16.77
N ASP A 37 -2.47 6.59 17.29
CA ASP A 37 -1.90 5.48 16.53
C ASP A 37 -2.95 4.53 15.96
N ILE A 38 -4.23 4.80 16.17
CA ILE A 38 -5.30 4.02 15.54
C ILE A 38 -5.18 4.17 14.03
N HIS A 39 -5.11 3.04 13.33
CA HIS A 39 -4.82 2.98 11.91
C HIS A 39 -5.90 2.21 11.16
N HIS A 40 -6.49 2.82 10.15
CA HIS A 40 -7.31 2.12 9.18
C HIS A 40 -6.44 1.68 8.01
N GLN A 41 -6.46 0.40 7.72
CA GLN A 41 -5.66 -0.19 6.64
C GLN A 41 -6.52 -1.05 5.76
N GLY A 42 -6.48 -0.81 4.46
CA GLY A 42 -7.15 -1.63 3.46
C GLY A 42 -6.41 -2.94 3.19
N VAL A 43 -7.01 -3.77 2.34
CA VAL A 43 -6.38 -5.02 1.91
C VAL A 43 -5.08 -4.72 1.18
N GLU A 44 -4.01 -5.43 1.54
CA GLU A 44 -2.73 -5.32 0.86
C GLU A 44 -2.83 -5.88 -0.56
N GLN A 45 -2.30 -5.14 -1.53
CA GLN A 45 -2.31 -5.51 -2.93
C GLN A 45 -0.87 -5.61 -3.44
N PRO A 46 -0.25 -6.80 -3.38
CA PRO A 46 1.14 -6.97 -3.80
C PRO A 46 1.25 -7.16 -5.31
N ALA A 47 2.33 -6.63 -5.88
CA ALA A 47 2.79 -6.99 -7.22
C ALA A 47 3.92 -8.00 -7.05
N THR A 48 3.61 -9.27 -7.31
CA THR A 48 4.51 -10.39 -7.06
C THR A 48 4.91 -11.05 -8.37
N LEU A 49 6.22 -11.29 -8.51
CA LEU A 49 6.80 -11.97 -9.66
C LEU A 49 7.42 -13.28 -9.18
N HIS A 50 7.10 -14.38 -9.85
CA HIS A 50 7.78 -15.65 -9.61
C HIS A 50 9.07 -15.70 -10.43
N ILE A 51 10.21 -15.87 -9.75
CA ILE A 51 11.51 -15.99 -10.40
C ILE A 51 12.00 -17.44 -10.26
N PRO A 52 12.19 -18.16 -11.37
CA PRO A 52 12.66 -19.55 -11.33
C PRO A 52 13.99 -19.67 -10.57
N GLY A 53 14.06 -20.62 -9.65
CA GLY A 53 15.25 -20.84 -8.81
C GLY A 53 15.34 -19.90 -7.60
N VAL A 54 14.50 -18.89 -7.50
CA VAL A 54 14.48 -17.93 -6.38
C VAL A 54 13.17 -18.04 -5.60
N GLY A 55 12.03 -18.09 -6.30
CA GLY A 55 10.69 -18.08 -5.70
C GLY A 55 9.94 -16.77 -5.98
N ASP A 56 8.93 -16.52 -5.19
CA ASP A 56 8.12 -15.31 -5.35
C ASP A 56 8.83 -14.09 -4.75
N VAL A 57 8.91 -13.03 -5.54
CA VAL A 57 9.49 -11.75 -5.14
C VAL A 57 8.43 -10.68 -5.26
N THR A 58 8.14 -10.00 -4.16
CA THR A 58 7.21 -8.87 -4.15
C THR A 58 7.97 -7.60 -4.51
N LEU A 59 7.56 -6.96 -5.61
CA LEU A 59 8.19 -5.73 -6.10
C LEU A 59 7.69 -4.53 -5.33
N LEU A 60 6.38 -4.48 -5.08
CA LEU A 60 5.76 -3.44 -4.28
C LEU A 60 4.42 -3.96 -3.74
N THR A 61 3.96 -3.32 -2.66
CA THR A 61 2.65 -3.60 -2.07
C THR A 61 1.95 -2.27 -1.84
N ALA A 62 0.69 -2.18 -2.24
CA ALA A 62 -0.10 -0.96 -2.07
C ALA A 62 -1.36 -1.24 -1.25
N PHE A 63 -1.75 -0.30 -0.41
CA PHE A 63 -2.98 -0.40 0.37
C PHE A 63 -3.46 0.98 0.82
N LEU A 64 -4.77 1.12 1.01
CA LEU A 64 -5.36 2.33 1.59
C LEU A 64 -4.94 2.45 3.05
N SER A 65 -4.66 3.66 3.50
CA SER A 65 -4.13 3.93 4.83
C SER A 65 -4.66 5.25 5.37
N GLN A 66 -5.04 5.26 6.65
CA GLN A 66 -5.50 6.47 7.32
C GLN A 66 -5.21 6.38 8.82
N TYR A 67 -4.66 7.45 9.38
CA TYR A 67 -4.56 7.65 10.82
C TYR A 67 -5.58 8.73 11.22
N PRO A 68 -6.83 8.36 11.55
CA PRO A 68 -7.92 9.33 11.69
C PRO A 68 -7.77 10.28 12.88
N TYR A 69 -6.94 9.92 13.85
CA TYR A 69 -6.72 10.72 15.07
C TYR A 69 -5.28 11.19 15.23
N SER A 70 -4.50 11.16 14.17
CA SER A 70 -3.12 11.63 14.20
C SER A 70 -3.03 13.09 14.64
N GLU A 71 -2.06 13.39 15.51
CA GLU A 71 -1.79 14.74 15.99
C GLU A 71 -0.67 15.42 15.20
N HIS A 72 0.12 14.66 14.43
CA HIS A 72 1.35 15.12 13.79
C HIS A 72 1.31 15.05 12.27
N SER A 73 0.33 14.39 11.70
CA SER A 73 0.21 14.22 10.26
C SER A 73 -1.21 14.47 9.79
N ASP A 74 -1.38 14.52 8.49
CA ASP A 74 -2.68 14.64 7.84
C ASP A 74 -3.55 13.42 8.20
N ARG A 75 -4.81 13.69 8.52
CA ARG A 75 -5.81 12.66 8.85
C ARG A 75 -6.55 12.13 7.63
N ALA A 76 -6.13 12.53 6.43
CA ALA A 76 -6.73 12.10 5.19
C ALA A 76 -6.40 10.63 4.88
N VAL A 77 -7.15 10.07 3.94
CA VAL A 77 -6.87 8.76 3.39
C VAL A 77 -5.79 8.88 2.32
N TRP A 78 -4.78 8.04 2.42
CA TRP A 78 -3.66 7.95 1.48
C TRP A 78 -3.57 6.52 0.96
N VAL A 79 -2.79 6.32 -0.09
CA VAL A 79 -2.32 4.98 -0.45
C VAL A 79 -0.89 4.85 0.05
N ALA A 80 -0.66 3.89 0.92
CA ALA A 80 0.70 3.51 1.32
C ALA A 80 1.24 2.53 0.30
N VAL A 81 2.45 2.77 -0.20
CA VAL A 81 3.15 1.86 -1.11
C VAL A 81 4.46 1.47 -0.47
N GLU A 82 4.65 0.18 -0.26
CA GLU A 82 5.90 -0.38 0.20
C GLU A 82 6.76 -0.73 -0.99
N ILE A 83 7.94 -0.13 -1.08
CA ILE A 83 8.94 -0.36 -2.12
C ILE A 83 10.26 -0.59 -1.42
N ASP A 84 10.87 -1.76 -1.62
CA ASP A 84 12.19 -2.10 -1.07
C ASP A 84 12.27 -1.91 0.46
N GLY A 85 11.22 -2.32 1.16
CA GLY A 85 11.15 -2.25 2.63
C GLY A 85 10.78 -0.89 3.19
N GLU A 86 10.61 0.14 2.36
CA GLU A 86 10.22 1.47 2.77
C GLU A 86 8.78 1.78 2.39
N HIS A 87 8.08 2.51 3.25
CA HIS A 87 6.70 2.93 3.01
C HIS A 87 6.65 4.39 2.58
N TYR A 88 5.90 4.64 1.52
CA TYR A 88 5.65 5.99 1.00
C TYR A 88 4.16 6.23 0.91
N GLU A 89 3.70 7.41 1.26
CA GLU A 89 2.29 7.79 1.16
C GLU A 89 2.04 8.61 -0.10
N PHE A 90 1.05 8.18 -0.89
CA PHE A 90 0.70 8.81 -2.16
C PHE A 90 -0.75 9.28 -2.14
N GLY A 91 -0.96 10.50 -2.63
CA GLY A 91 -2.27 10.96 -3.05
C GLY A 91 -2.56 10.56 -4.49
N PRO A 92 -3.72 10.99 -5.05
CA PRO A 92 -4.11 10.60 -6.41
C PRO A 92 -3.09 10.98 -7.49
N ALA A 93 -2.51 12.17 -7.42
CA ALA A 93 -1.51 12.63 -8.39
C ALA A 93 -0.24 11.78 -8.32
N GLY A 94 0.26 11.52 -7.11
CA GLY A 94 1.45 10.70 -6.91
C GLY A 94 1.26 9.26 -7.36
N LEU A 95 0.09 8.68 -7.14
CA LEU A 95 -0.24 7.35 -7.65
C LEU A 95 -0.24 7.33 -9.17
N GLY A 96 -0.78 8.37 -9.81
CA GLY A 96 -0.73 8.52 -11.25
C GLY A 96 0.71 8.57 -11.77
N ASP A 97 1.58 9.30 -11.08
CA ASP A 97 3.01 9.38 -11.43
C ASP A 97 3.71 8.04 -11.26
N LEU A 98 3.42 7.30 -10.19
CA LEU A 98 3.96 5.96 -9.98
C LEU A 98 3.52 5.01 -11.09
N ALA A 99 2.24 5.00 -11.41
CA ALA A 99 1.70 4.15 -12.47
C ALA A 99 2.34 4.50 -13.83
N ALA A 100 2.48 5.79 -14.14
CA ALA A 100 3.11 6.26 -15.38
C ALA A 100 4.59 5.84 -15.45
N THR A 101 5.31 5.94 -14.34
CA THR A 101 6.73 5.53 -14.24
C THR A 101 6.87 4.04 -14.52
N LEU A 102 6.05 3.20 -13.88
CA LEU A 102 6.08 1.76 -14.07
C LEU A 102 5.72 1.39 -15.52
N THR A 103 4.68 2.01 -16.06
CA THR A 103 4.23 1.75 -17.44
C THR A 103 5.29 2.16 -18.45
N THR A 104 5.88 3.35 -18.28
CA THR A 104 6.94 3.85 -19.16
C THR A 104 8.15 2.93 -19.14
N HIS A 105 8.57 2.50 -17.95
CA HIS A 105 9.70 1.58 -17.82
C HIS A 105 9.42 0.23 -18.49
N ALA A 106 8.20 -0.29 -18.31
CA ALA A 106 7.80 -1.54 -18.96
C ALA A 106 7.85 -1.44 -20.47
N LEU A 107 7.25 -0.39 -21.04
CA LEU A 107 7.11 -0.23 -22.49
C LEU A 107 8.41 0.19 -23.18
N TYR A 108 9.19 1.08 -22.56
CA TYR A 108 10.34 1.70 -23.21
C TYR A 108 11.69 1.15 -22.75
N THR A 109 11.72 0.28 -21.76
CA THR A 109 12.95 -0.36 -21.27
C THR A 109 12.86 -1.88 -21.30
N LEU A 110 11.92 -2.46 -20.54
CA LEU A 110 11.89 -3.92 -20.39
C LEU A 110 11.50 -4.64 -21.66
N LEU A 111 10.46 -4.18 -22.36
CA LEU A 111 10.03 -4.84 -23.60
C LEU A 111 11.04 -4.67 -24.75
N PRO A 112 11.65 -3.48 -24.96
CA PRO A 112 12.75 -3.36 -25.94
C PRO A 112 13.96 -4.21 -25.59
N LEU A 113 14.33 -4.32 -24.30
CA LEU A 113 15.43 -5.18 -23.87
C LEU A 113 15.11 -6.65 -24.12
N ARG A 114 13.86 -7.07 -23.92
CA ARG A 114 13.42 -8.43 -24.25
C ARG A 114 13.62 -8.73 -25.73
N ALA A 115 13.20 -7.83 -26.60
CA ALA A 115 13.38 -7.98 -28.05
C ALA A 115 14.86 -8.02 -28.41
N ARG A 116 15.67 -7.15 -27.81
CA ARG A 116 17.13 -7.12 -28.04
C ARG A 116 17.78 -8.41 -27.58
N LEU A 117 17.40 -8.91 -26.41
CA LEU A 117 17.92 -10.18 -25.86
C LEU A 117 17.61 -11.36 -26.79
N GLN A 118 16.35 -11.43 -27.28
CA GLN A 118 15.94 -12.48 -28.22
C GLN A 118 16.81 -12.45 -29.49
N SER A 119 17.04 -11.26 -30.04
CA SER A 119 17.89 -11.08 -31.21
C SER A 119 19.34 -11.54 -30.95
N LEU A 120 19.90 -11.16 -29.81
CA LEU A 120 21.28 -11.55 -29.44
C LEU A 120 21.40 -13.05 -29.22
N GLN A 121 20.39 -13.70 -28.67
CA GLN A 121 20.39 -15.15 -28.45
C GLN A 121 20.29 -15.93 -29.78
N GLU A 122 19.56 -15.41 -30.74
CA GLU A 122 19.45 -16.03 -32.06
C GLU A 122 20.76 -15.96 -32.85
N ASP A 123 21.59 -14.96 -32.58
CA ASP A 123 22.89 -14.77 -33.24
C ASP A 123 24.02 -15.66 -32.67
N MET A 124 23.72 -16.44 -31.63
CA MET A 124 24.71 -17.32 -30.96
C MET A 124 24.78 -18.71 -31.61
#